data_4ae9e05fcf48c83196bb6e42eebcdf83
#
_entry.id   4ae9e05fcf48c83196bb6e42eebcdf83
#
_cell.length_a   1.000
_cell.length_b   1.000
_cell.length_c   1.000
_cell.angle_alpha   90.00
_cell.angle_beta   90.00
_cell.angle_gamma   90.00
#
_symmetry.space_group_name_H-M   'P 1'
#
loop_
_entity.id
_entity.type
_entity.pdbx_description
1 polymer ?
#
loop_
_entity_poly.entity_id
_entity_poly.type
_entity_poly.pdbx_seq_one_letter_code
_entity_poly.pdbx_strand_id
1 'polypeptide(L)'
;MPGGDAAGRPRLAPHVRLTFDRARDRHVLLTPEAVTVLNGTGAAILGLCDGHRTVAEIVAELRGRYDRVDDGEVRLFLDRLAARRCVEAARE
;
A
#
# COMPACT_ATOMS: atom_id res chain seq x y z
N MET A 1 13.51 15.16 -7.59
CA MET A 1 13.07 14.84 -7.34
C MET A 1 12.54 14.53 -6.60
N PRO A 2 12.30 14.79 -6.31
CA PRO A 2 11.71 14.50 -5.44
C PRO A 2 11.26 13.60 -5.33
N GLY A 3 11.45 13.63 -5.72
CA GLY A 3 10.61 12.75 -5.69
C GLY A 3 10.35 12.01 -4.53
N GLY A 4 9.68 12.23 -3.81
CA GLY A 4 9.33 11.37 -2.75
C GLY A 4 9.23 9.97 -3.27
N ASP A 5 9.38 9.06 -2.44
CA ASP A 5 9.33 7.67 -2.80
C ASP A 5 8.02 7.30 -3.41
N ALA A 6 6.96 8.03 -3.04
CA ALA A 6 5.66 7.81 -3.60
C ALA A 6 5.58 8.19 -5.06
N ALA A 7 6.60 8.86 -5.58
CA ALA A 7 6.60 9.28 -6.97
C ALA A 7 6.76 8.11 -7.92
N GLY A 8 7.25 6.97 -7.45
CA GLY A 8 7.42 5.82 -8.31
C GLY A 8 6.16 4.99 -8.40
N ARG A 9 6.33 3.75 -8.78
CA ARG A 9 5.26 2.77 -8.82
C ARG A 9 5.43 1.85 -7.63
N PRO A 10 4.67 2.04 -6.57
CA PRO A 10 4.90 1.28 -5.34
C PRO A 10 4.60 -0.20 -5.48
N ARG A 11 5.39 -0.98 -4.77
CA ARG A 11 5.17 -2.41 -4.68
C ARG A 11 5.56 -2.87 -3.27
N LEU A 12 5.07 -4.02 -2.87
CA LEU A 12 5.48 -4.59 -1.60
C LEU A 12 6.92 -5.04 -1.68
N ALA A 13 7.67 -4.83 -0.61
CA ALA A 13 9.03 -5.32 -0.53
C ALA A 13 9.03 -6.86 -0.54
N PRO A 14 10.12 -7.50 -0.99
CA PRO A 14 10.14 -8.96 -1.15
C PRO A 14 9.87 -9.75 0.13
N HIS A 15 10.19 -9.18 1.29
CA HIS A 15 10.03 -9.87 2.58
C HIS A 15 8.66 -9.61 3.21
N VAL A 16 7.76 -8.96 2.48
CA VAL A 16 6.46 -8.53 3.00
C VAL A 16 5.35 -9.27 2.27
N ARG A 17 4.36 -9.73 3.00
CA ARG A 17 3.21 -10.41 2.41
C ARG A 17 1.91 -9.77 2.85
N LEU A 18 1.02 -9.60 1.91
CA LEU A 18 -0.35 -9.20 2.18
C LEU A 18 -1.20 -10.46 2.12
N THR A 19 -1.89 -10.79 3.19
CA THR A 19 -2.72 -11.97 3.22
C THR A 19 -3.95 -11.73 4.08
N PHE A 20 -4.93 -12.62 3.96
CA PHE A 20 -6.14 -12.54 4.76
C PHE A 20 -6.02 -13.52 5.93
N ASP A 21 -6.20 -13.01 7.14
CA ASP A 21 -6.15 -13.81 8.35
C ASP A 21 -7.56 -14.23 8.73
N ARG A 22 -7.87 -15.51 8.55
CA ARG A 22 -9.21 -16.01 8.80
C ARG A 22 -9.61 -15.95 10.26
N ALA A 23 -8.65 -16.14 11.15
CA ALA A 23 -8.93 -16.11 12.58
C ALA A 23 -9.36 -14.72 13.02
N ARG A 24 -8.76 -13.69 12.44
CA ARG A 24 -9.10 -12.30 12.73
C ARG A 24 -10.18 -11.74 11.82
N ASP A 25 -10.48 -12.44 10.74
CA ASP A 25 -11.39 -11.97 9.70
C ASP A 25 -10.93 -10.61 9.16
N ARG A 26 -9.63 -10.49 8.96
CA ARG A 26 -9.01 -9.24 8.53
C ARG A 26 -7.83 -9.50 7.62
N HIS A 27 -7.55 -8.55 6.74
CA HIS A 27 -6.29 -8.57 6.02
C HIS A 27 -5.17 -8.14 6.95
N VAL A 28 -4.00 -8.75 6.76
CA VAL A 28 -2.82 -8.43 7.54
C VAL A 28 -1.63 -8.28 6.63
N LEU A 29 -0.69 -7.47 7.06
CA LEU A 29 0.59 -7.31 6.42
C LEU A 29 1.61 -8.06 7.28
N LEU A 30 2.26 -9.05 6.69
CA LEU A 30 3.23 -9.88 7.39
C LEU A 30 4.64 -9.45 7.03
N THR A 31 5.44 -9.20 8.05
CA THR A 31 6.87 -8.99 7.90
C THR A 31 7.57 -9.98 8.82
N PRO A 32 8.90 -10.15 8.69
CA PRO A 32 9.59 -11.06 9.61
C PRO A 32 9.43 -10.70 11.08
N GLU A 33 9.21 -9.42 11.38
CA GLU A 33 9.15 -8.97 12.77
C GLU A 33 7.74 -8.78 13.30
N ALA A 34 6.74 -8.70 12.44
CA ALA A 34 5.44 -8.24 12.92
C ALA A 34 4.29 -8.66 12.02
N VAL A 35 3.10 -8.64 12.61
CA VAL A 35 1.84 -8.77 11.91
C VAL A 35 1.10 -7.46 12.10
N THR A 36 0.74 -6.79 11.02
CA THR A 36 0.01 -5.54 11.08
C THR A 36 -1.39 -5.76 10.55
N VAL A 37 -2.38 -5.53 11.40
CA VAL A 37 -3.79 -5.67 11.00
C VAL A 37 -4.19 -4.45 10.18
N LEU A 38 -4.85 -4.68 9.05
CA LEU A 38 -5.22 -3.62 8.13
C LEU A 38 -6.74 -3.44 8.12
N ASN A 39 -7.17 -2.21 7.92
CA ASN A 39 -8.57 -1.97 7.61
C ASN A 39 -8.80 -2.24 6.11
N GLY A 40 -10.06 -2.20 5.68
CA GLY A 40 -10.40 -2.51 4.30
C GLY A 40 -9.73 -1.59 3.30
N THR A 41 -9.64 -0.30 3.62
CA THR A 41 -9.02 0.67 2.73
C THR A 41 -7.52 0.40 2.61
N GLY A 42 -6.85 0.15 3.74
CA GLY A 42 -5.42 -0.15 3.71
C GLY A 42 -5.13 -1.40 2.90
N ALA A 43 -5.94 -2.44 3.06
CA ALA A 43 -5.78 -3.66 2.28
C ALA A 43 -5.98 -3.40 0.80
N ALA A 44 -6.96 -2.57 0.44
CA ALA A 44 -7.22 -2.24 -0.96
C ALA A 44 -6.05 -1.47 -1.57
N ILE A 45 -5.49 -0.51 -0.82
CA ILE A 45 -4.33 0.24 -1.29
C ILE A 45 -3.16 -0.71 -1.57
N LEU A 46 -2.86 -1.58 -0.62
CA LEU A 46 -1.72 -2.47 -0.78
C LEU A 46 -1.94 -3.51 -1.86
N GLY A 47 -3.19 -3.92 -2.07
CA GLY A 47 -3.51 -4.83 -3.17
C GLY A 47 -3.25 -4.24 -4.53
N LEU A 48 -3.22 -2.92 -4.64
CA LEU A 48 -2.93 -2.23 -5.90
C LEU A 48 -1.45 -1.86 -6.05
N CYS A 49 -0.64 -2.14 -5.02
CA CYS A 49 0.79 -1.86 -5.06
C CYS A 49 1.52 -3.00 -5.75
N ASP A 50 1.43 -3.06 -7.06
CA ASP A 50 1.98 -4.15 -7.87
C ASP A 50 3.25 -3.75 -8.62
N GLY A 51 3.74 -2.54 -8.42
CA GLY A 51 4.92 -2.06 -9.12
C GLY A 51 4.62 -1.53 -10.51
N HIS A 52 3.37 -1.54 -10.93
CA HIS A 52 2.98 -1.09 -12.27
C HIS A 52 2.10 0.15 -12.26
N ARG A 53 1.53 0.50 -11.11
CA ARG A 53 0.67 1.67 -10.96
C ARG A 53 1.36 2.76 -10.18
N THR A 54 1.20 3.99 -10.65
CA THR A 54 1.64 5.15 -9.85
C THR A 54 0.66 5.38 -8.71
N VAL A 55 1.03 6.21 -7.74
CA VAL A 55 0.13 6.54 -6.65
C VAL A 55 -1.14 7.19 -7.19
N ALA A 56 -1.00 8.06 -8.20
CA ALA A 56 -2.17 8.70 -8.79
C ALA A 56 -3.12 7.67 -9.40
N GLU A 57 -2.58 6.64 -10.03
CA GLU A 57 -3.40 5.57 -10.62
C GLU A 57 -4.06 4.74 -9.53
N ILE A 58 -3.36 4.50 -8.43
CA ILE A 58 -3.95 3.80 -7.29
C ILE A 58 -5.12 4.59 -6.72
N VAL A 59 -4.95 5.88 -6.55
CA VAL A 59 -6.02 6.73 -6.05
C VAL A 59 -7.22 6.71 -6.99
N ALA A 60 -6.97 6.78 -8.30
CA ALA A 60 -8.05 6.74 -9.28
C ALA A 60 -8.81 5.42 -9.20
N GLU A 61 -8.10 4.31 -9.03
CA GLU A 61 -8.72 3.00 -8.91
C GLU A 61 -9.57 2.92 -7.65
N LEU A 62 -9.07 3.45 -6.55
CA LEU A 62 -9.81 3.45 -5.29
C LEU A 62 -11.08 4.29 -5.38
N ARG A 63 -11.02 5.41 -6.10
CA ARG A 63 -12.18 6.26 -6.27
C ARG A 63 -13.30 5.59 -7.07
N GLY A 64 -12.96 4.58 -7.84
CA GLY A 64 -13.95 3.77 -8.52
C GLY A 64 -14.64 2.78 -7.61
N ARG A 65 -14.09 2.53 -6.41
CA ARG A 65 -14.64 1.55 -5.47
C ARG A 65 -15.25 2.19 -4.22
N TYR A 66 -14.77 3.35 -3.83
CA TYR A 66 -15.15 4.00 -2.58
C TYR A 66 -15.62 5.42 -2.86
N ASP A 67 -16.58 5.87 -2.08
CA ASP A 67 -17.16 7.20 -2.25
C ASP A 67 -16.18 8.30 -1.93
N ARG A 68 -15.34 8.08 -0.93
CA ARG A 68 -14.42 9.09 -0.47
C ARG A 68 -13.03 8.52 -0.39
N VAL A 69 -12.13 9.13 -1.13
CA VAL A 69 -10.73 8.75 -1.10
C VAL A 69 -9.94 10.03 -1.03
N ASP A 70 -9.21 10.20 0.04
CA ASP A 70 -8.36 11.36 0.23
C ASP A 70 -6.97 11.03 -0.28
N ASP A 71 -6.56 11.72 -1.32
CA ASP A 71 -5.26 11.54 -1.95
C ASP A 71 -4.11 11.68 -0.94
N GLY A 72 -4.20 12.69 -0.07
CA GLY A 72 -3.17 12.92 0.93
C GLY A 72 -3.05 11.78 1.93
N GLU A 73 -4.18 11.20 2.32
CA GLU A 73 -4.17 10.07 3.25
C GLU A 73 -3.56 8.83 2.61
N VAL A 74 -3.85 8.58 1.34
CA VAL A 74 -3.26 7.45 0.63
C VAL A 74 -1.75 7.62 0.57
N ARG A 75 -1.28 8.83 0.22
CA ARG A 75 0.14 9.11 0.15
C ARG A 75 0.82 8.96 1.49
N LEU A 76 0.19 9.47 2.54
CA LEU A 76 0.75 9.37 3.89
C LEU A 76 0.85 7.92 4.34
N PHE A 77 -0.17 7.12 4.06
CA PHE A 77 -0.17 5.70 4.38
C PHE A 77 1.00 5.00 3.69
N LEU A 78 1.17 5.26 2.40
CA LEU A 78 2.26 4.64 1.64
C LEU A 78 3.63 5.14 2.10
N ASP A 79 3.74 6.42 2.43
CA ASP A 79 5.00 6.97 2.93
C ASP A 79 5.40 6.34 4.25
N ARG A 80 4.44 6.10 5.14
CA ARG A 80 4.73 5.44 6.42
C ARG A 80 5.23 4.03 6.21
N LEU A 81 4.64 3.31 5.26
CA LEU A 81 5.09 1.95 4.98
C LEU A 81 6.42 1.94 4.25
N ALA A 82 6.68 2.94 3.41
CA ALA A 82 7.97 3.08 2.76
C ALA A 82 9.06 3.35 3.79
N ALA A 83 8.77 4.17 4.79
CA ALA A 83 9.72 4.45 5.86
C ALA A 83 10.08 3.19 6.66
N ARG A 84 9.14 2.25 6.75
CA ARG A 84 9.36 0.97 7.41
C ARG A 84 9.90 -0.10 6.45
N ARG A 85 10.16 0.27 5.21
CA ARG A 85 10.67 -0.61 4.17
C ARG A 85 9.72 -1.75 3.81
N CYS A 86 8.43 -1.54 4.03
CA CYS A 86 7.41 -2.51 3.65
C CYS A 86 6.95 -2.29 2.22
N VAL A 87 7.05 -1.06 1.73
CA VAL A 87 6.69 -0.68 0.37
C VAL A 87 7.91 0.01 -0.22
N GLU A 88 8.19 -0.30 -1.47
CA GLU A 88 9.30 0.33 -2.17
C GLU A 88 8.82 0.77 -3.54
N ALA A 89 9.51 1.75 -4.12
CA ALA A 89 9.18 2.25 -5.45
C ALA A 89 9.86 1.35 -6.48
N ALA A 90 9.07 0.79 -7.37
CA ALA A 90 9.62 0.05 -8.49
C ALA A 90 10.11 1.04 -9.52
N ARG A 91 11.27 0.79 -10.08
CA ARG A 91 11.84 1.64 -11.12
C ARG A 91 11.89 0.88 -12.41
N GLU A 92 11.74 1.63 -13.45
CA GLU A 92 11.81 1.07 -14.79
C GLU A 92 13.20 0.86 -15.26
#